data_680554adca8a1eea21af58f5b19bd93f
#
_entry.id   680554adca8a1eea21af58f5b19bd93f
#
_cell.length_a   1.000
_cell.length_b   1.000
_cell.length_c   1.000
_cell.angle_alpha   90.00
_cell.angle_beta   90.00
_cell.angle_gamma   90.00
#
_symmetry.space_group_name_H-M   'P 1'
#
loop_
_entity.id
_entity.type
_entity.pdbx_description
1 polymer ?
#
loop_
_entity_poly.entity_id
_entity_poly.type
_entity_poly.pdbx_seq_one_letter_code
_entity_poly.pdbx_strand_id
1 'polypeptide(L)'
;MLPLVLVAACALIDQDGRVLVSQRPADKAMAGLWEFPGGKIEAGETPEDAIIRELSEELAIVVTKPCLAPLTFASHNYREFHILMPLFVCRRWEGVPKPRETQQIRWVKPARLRELPMPPADEPLISHLADLLGAGGSP
;
A
#
# COMPACT_ATOMS: atom_id res chain seq x y z
N MET A 1 18.63 -7.39 -18.95
CA MET A 1 17.46 -7.79 -18.14
C MET A 1 17.43 -7.00 -16.82
N LEU A 2 16.28 -6.45 -16.49
CA LEU A 2 16.16 -5.69 -15.26
C LEU A 2 16.09 -6.62 -14.04
N PRO A 3 16.74 -6.26 -12.92
CA PRO A 3 16.55 -7.02 -11.69
C PRO A 3 15.10 -6.93 -11.23
N LEU A 4 14.60 -8.03 -10.68
CA LEU A 4 13.24 -8.09 -10.12
C LEU A 4 13.28 -7.67 -8.67
N VAL A 5 12.43 -6.71 -8.32
CA VAL A 5 12.28 -6.24 -6.93
C VAL A 5 10.89 -6.61 -6.45
N LEU A 6 10.83 -7.33 -5.34
CA LEU A 6 9.58 -7.78 -4.72
C LEU A 6 9.22 -6.84 -3.58
N VAL A 7 8.05 -6.23 -3.68
CA VAL A 7 7.53 -5.31 -2.66
C VAL A 7 6.11 -5.74 -2.33
N ALA A 8 5.75 -5.76 -1.07
CA ALA A 8 4.37 -6.04 -0.66
C ALA A 8 3.72 -4.75 -0.17
N ALA A 9 2.48 -4.53 -0.57
CA ALA A 9 1.73 -3.34 -0.18
C ALA A 9 0.38 -3.74 0.43
N CYS A 10 -0.17 -2.87 1.25
CA CYS A 10 -1.42 -3.13 1.95
C CYS A 10 -2.35 -1.92 1.89
N ALA A 11 -3.60 -2.16 1.52
CA ALA A 11 -4.66 -1.17 1.60
C ALA A 11 -5.41 -1.41 2.91
N LEU A 12 -5.18 -0.55 3.90
CA LEU A 12 -5.97 -0.53 5.11
C LEU A 12 -7.28 0.16 4.81
N ILE A 13 -8.39 -0.48 5.14
CA ILE A 13 -9.73 0.04 4.83
C ILE A 13 -10.48 0.25 6.14
N ASP A 14 -10.93 1.47 6.39
CA ASP A 14 -11.67 1.79 7.60
C ASP A 14 -13.17 1.46 7.44
N GLN A 15 -13.94 1.72 8.50
CA GLN A 15 -15.36 1.41 8.51
C GLN A 15 -16.17 2.22 7.51
N ASP A 16 -15.65 3.37 7.10
CA ASP A 16 -16.31 4.23 6.11
C ASP A 16 -15.86 3.91 4.67
N GLY A 17 -15.07 2.87 4.50
CA GLY A 17 -14.57 2.49 3.18
C GLY A 17 -13.44 3.37 2.67
N ARG A 18 -12.79 4.14 3.54
CA ARG A 18 -11.64 4.95 3.15
C ARG A 18 -10.36 4.12 3.23
N VAL A 19 -9.43 4.44 2.36
CA VAL A 19 -8.15 3.73 2.25
C VAL A 19 -7.04 4.61 2.78
N LEU A 20 -6.14 4.02 3.56
CA LEU A 20 -4.99 4.75 4.08
C LEU A 20 -3.87 4.78 3.05
N VAL A 21 -3.34 5.97 2.82
CA VAL A 21 -2.14 6.17 2.01
C VAL A 21 -1.13 6.95 2.83
N SER A 22 0.15 6.73 2.52
CA SER A 22 1.26 7.38 3.19
C SER A 22 2.12 8.13 2.18
N GLN A 23 2.70 9.24 2.63
CA GLN A 23 3.54 10.07 1.77
C GLN A 23 5.00 9.70 1.94
N ARG A 24 5.69 9.47 0.83
CA ARG A 24 7.10 9.11 0.85
C ARG A 24 7.93 10.25 1.43
N PRO A 25 8.91 9.93 2.31
CA PRO A 25 9.75 10.95 2.94
C PRO A 25 10.57 11.74 1.91
N ALA A 26 10.96 12.95 2.30
CA ALA A 26 11.70 13.87 1.44
C ALA A 26 13.08 13.34 1.03
N ASP A 27 13.66 12.44 1.81
CA ASP A 27 15.01 11.88 1.57
C ASP A 27 14.99 10.57 0.77
N LYS A 28 13.81 10.13 0.32
CA LYS A 28 13.66 8.91 -0.46
C LYS A 28 13.41 9.21 -1.93
N ALA A 29 13.66 8.22 -2.78
CA ALA A 29 13.27 8.30 -4.19
C ALA A 29 11.76 8.52 -4.29
N MET A 30 11.33 9.28 -5.30
CA MET A 30 9.92 9.64 -5.51
C MET A 30 9.31 10.33 -4.29
N ALA A 31 10.10 11.20 -3.64
CA ALA A 31 9.68 11.94 -2.47
C ALA A 31 8.40 12.72 -2.71
N GLY A 32 7.54 12.77 -1.71
CA GLY A 32 6.29 13.52 -1.76
C GLY A 32 5.15 12.80 -2.46
N LEU A 33 5.39 11.68 -3.15
CA LEU A 33 4.32 10.89 -3.73
C LEU A 33 3.61 10.08 -2.65
N TRP A 34 2.34 9.84 -2.88
CA TRP A 34 1.51 9.03 -1.97
C TRP A 34 1.49 7.59 -2.44
N GLU A 35 1.52 6.65 -1.50
CA GLU A 35 1.58 5.24 -1.82
C GLU A 35 0.80 4.42 -0.79
N PHE A 36 0.48 3.19 -1.14
CA PHE A 36 -0.06 2.25 -0.17
C PHE A 36 1.10 1.79 0.71
N PRO A 37 0.90 1.75 2.04
CA PRO A 37 1.98 1.35 2.94
C PRO A 37 2.45 -0.07 2.66
N GLY A 38 3.73 -0.31 2.90
CA GLY A 38 4.37 -1.59 2.65
C GLY A 38 5.86 -1.40 2.44
N GLY A 39 6.52 -2.39 1.87
CA GLY A 39 7.94 -2.33 1.61
C GLY A 39 8.49 -3.60 1.01
N LYS A 40 9.80 -3.64 0.85
CA LYS A 40 10.48 -4.77 0.23
C LYS A 40 10.28 -6.05 1.05
N ILE A 41 10.07 -7.15 0.32
CA ILE A 41 10.03 -8.48 0.92
C ILE A 41 11.47 -8.92 1.13
N GLU A 42 11.85 -9.16 2.37
CA GLU A 42 13.22 -9.57 2.69
C GLU A 42 13.41 -11.08 2.53
N ALA A 43 14.66 -11.51 2.46
CA ALA A 43 14.98 -12.92 2.34
C ALA A 43 14.33 -13.70 3.48
N GLY A 44 13.65 -14.80 3.15
CA GLY A 44 12.99 -15.64 4.12
C GLY A 44 11.61 -15.17 4.55
N GLU A 45 11.17 -14.01 4.09
CA GLU A 45 9.83 -13.50 4.39
C GLU A 45 8.83 -13.92 3.33
N THR A 46 7.61 -14.22 3.75
CA THR A 46 6.46 -14.23 2.83
C THR A 46 6.00 -12.80 2.61
N PRO A 47 5.19 -12.52 1.58
CA PRO A 47 4.60 -11.18 1.41
C PRO A 47 3.83 -10.71 2.65
N GLU A 48 3.10 -11.63 3.30
CA GLU A 48 2.35 -11.31 4.51
C GLU A 48 3.28 -10.92 5.66
N ASP A 49 4.39 -11.64 5.83
CA ASP A 49 5.38 -11.31 6.87
C ASP A 49 5.94 -9.91 6.65
N ALA A 50 6.24 -9.57 5.40
CA ALA A 50 6.77 -8.25 5.05
C ALA A 50 5.77 -7.15 5.40
N ILE A 51 4.48 -7.37 5.10
CA ILE A 51 3.44 -6.40 5.42
C ILE A 51 3.31 -6.21 6.93
N ILE A 52 3.27 -7.31 7.68
CA ILE A 52 3.17 -7.24 9.14
C ILE A 52 4.31 -6.43 9.73
N ARG A 53 5.53 -6.69 9.28
CA ARG A 53 6.71 -5.97 9.73
C ARG A 53 6.67 -4.49 9.33
N GLU A 54 6.39 -4.22 8.06
CA GLU A 54 6.39 -2.84 7.55
C GLU A 54 5.31 -1.98 8.20
N LEU A 55 4.11 -2.50 8.40
CA LEU A 55 3.03 -1.76 9.04
C LEU A 55 3.36 -1.46 10.51
N SER A 56 4.05 -2.36 11.18
CA SER A 56 4.52 -2.12 12.54
C SER A 56 5.57 -1.00 12.56
N GLU A 57 6.52 -1.04 11.64
CA GLU A 57 7.59 -0.06 11.58
C GLU A 57 7.11 1.31 11.12
N GLU A 58 6.28 1.35 10.08
CA GLU A 58 5.85 2.60 9.46
C GLU A 58 4.69 3.27 10.19
N LEU A 59 3.76 2.50 10.72
CA LEU A 59 2.48 3.01 11.22
C LEU A 59 2.18 2.66 12.67
N ALA A 60 3.01 1.88 13.32
CA ALA A 60 2.85 1.45 14.72
C ALA A 60 1.54 0.67 14.96
N ILE A 61 1.14 -0.13 13.98
CA ILE A 61 -0.03 -1.01 14.13
C ILE A 61 0.37 -2.47 14.03
N VAL A 62 -0.46 -3.34 14.61
CA VAL A 62 -0.25 -4.79 14.59
C VAL A 62 -1.33 -5.42 13.72
N VAL A 63 -0.89 -6.17 12.72
CA VAL A 63 -1.75 -6.89 11.78
C VAL A 63 -1.38 -8.37 11.86
N THR A 64 -2.36 -9.25 11.73
CA THR A 64 -2.12 -10.69 11.70
C THR A 64 -2.44 -11.28 10.32
N LYS A 65 -1.83 -12.41 10.00
CA LYS A 65 -2.03 -13.05 8.68
C LYS A 65 -3.48 -13.27 8.30
N PRO A 66 -4.35 -13.78 9.19
CA PRO A 66 -5.74 -14.02 8.83
C PRO A 66 -6.50 -12.76 8.39
N CYS A 67 -6.01 -11.58 8.76
CA CYS A 67 -6.64 -10.32 8.40
C CYS A 67 -6.17 -9.78 7.05
N LEU A 68 -5.19 -10.43 6.42
CA LEU A 68 -4.64 -10.02 5.13
C LEU A 68 -5.29 -10.82 4.01
N ALA A 69 -6.00 -10.16 3.13
CA ALA A 69 -6.62 -10.79 1.97
C ALA A 69 -5.95 -10.30 0.69
N PRO A 70 -5.39 -11.18 -0.15
CA PRO A 70 -4.78 -10.74 -1.40
C PRO A 70 -5.86 -10.20 -2.34
N LEU A 71 -5.59 -9.07 -2.98
CA LEU A 71 -6.51 -8.48 -3.94
C LEU A 71 -5.99 -8.59 -5.36
N THR A 72 -4.80 -8.09 -5.60
CA THR A 72 -4.21 -7.99 -6.94
C THR A 72 -2.71 -7.80 -6.82
N PHE A 73 -2.05 -7.53 -7.93
CA PHE A 73 -0.64 -7.16 -7.91
C PHE A 73 -0.35 -6.12 -8.99
N ALA A 74 0.72 -5.37 -8.81
CA ALA A 74 1.25 -4.48 -9.81
C ALA A 74 2.53 -5.07 -10.38
N SER A 75 2.74 -4.88 -11.68
CA SER A 75 3.94 -5.31 -12.38
C SER A 75 4.36 -4.15 -13.26
N HIS A 76 5.50 -3.54 -12.97
CA HIS A 76 5.91 -2.31 -13.64
C HIS A 76 7.42 -2.25 -13.84
N ASN A 77 7.84 -1.85 -15.05
CA ASN A 77 9.24 -1.58 -15.37
C ASN A 77 9.57 -0.14 -15.01
N TYR A 78 10.42 0.03 -14.00
CA TYR A 78 11.11 1.30 -13.81
C TYR A 78 12.38 1.28 -14.65
N ARG A 79 13.09 2.38 -14.67
CA ARG A 79 14.27 2.49 -15.52
C ARG A 79 15.34 1.44 -15.15
N GLU A 80 15.55 1.19 -13.86
CA GLU A 80 16.65 0.37 -13.37
C GLU A 80 16.21 -0.97 -12.77
N PHE A 81 14.92 -1.20 -12.63
CA PHE A 81 14.41 -2.45 -12.06
C PHE A 81 12.97 -2.68 -12.48
N HIS A 82 12.53 -3.94 -12.34
CA HIS A 82 11.14 -4.31 -12.51
C HIS A 82 10.53 -4.60 -11.13
N ILE A 83 9.47 -3.92 -10.78
CA ILE A 83 8.77 -4.17 -9.52
C ILE A 83 7.63 -5.16 -9.74
N LEU A 84 7.51 -6.12 -8.81
CA LEU A 84 6.34 -6.97 -8.67
C LEU A 84 5.81 -6.76 -7.28
N MET A 85 4.59 -6.23 -7.18
CA MET A 85 4.06 -5.76 -5.90
C MET A 85 2.65 -6.30 -5.66
N PRO A 86 2.51 -7.39 -4.87
CA PRO A 86 1.20 -7.82 -4.44
C PRO A 86 0.56 -6.78 -3.52
N LEU A 87 -0.73 -6.58 -3.68
CA LEU A 87 -1.52 -5.70 -2.82
C LEU A 87 -2.51 -6.53 -2.03
N PHE A 88 -2.44 -6.39 -0.72
CA PHE A 88 -3.38 -7.01 0.20
C PHE A 88 -4.34 -5.96 0.74
N VAL A 89 -5.51 -6.42 1.19
CA VAL A 89 -6.50 -5.59 1.87
C VAL A 89 -6.56 -6.02 3.32
N CYS A 90 -6.70 -5.06 4.23
CA CYS A 90 -6.81 -5.34 5.65
C CYS A 90 -7.84 -4.40 6.27
N ARG A 91 -8.81 -4.97 6.99
CA ARG A 91 -9.88 -4.21 7.62
C ARG A 91 -9.82 -4.25 9.15
N ARG A 92 -8.87 -5.01 9.71
CA ARG A 92 -8.73 -5.18 11.16
C ARG A 92 -7.27 -5.10 11.56
N TRP A 93 -6.98 -4.29 12.56
CA TRP A 93 -5.65 -4.14 13.12
C TRP A 93 -5.75 -3.63 14.54
N GLU A 94 -4.65 -3.75 15.29
CA GLU A 94 -4.54 -3.19 16.63
C GLU A 94 -3.73 -1.90 16.56
N GLY A 95 -4.15 -0.91 17.33
CA GLY A 95 -3.49 0.38 17.39
C GLY A 95 -4.11 1.40 16.45
N VAL A 96 -3.65 2.63 16.58
CA VAL A 96 -4.06 3.74 15.71
C VAL A 96 -2.89 4.06 14.79
N PRO A 97 -3.09 4.01 13.45
CA PRO A 97 -2.00 4.31 12.53
C PRO A 97 -1.40 5.69 12.79
N LYS A 98 -0.07 5.73 12.87
CA LYS A 98 0.70 6.96 13.10
C LYS A 98 1.85 7.01 12.11
N PRO A 99 2.17 8.18 11.52
CA PRO A 99 3.32 8.29 10.63
C PRO A 99 4.61 8.22 11.45
N ARG A 100 5.38 7.14 11.27
CA ARG A 100 6.67 6.94 11.96
C ARG A 100 7.86 7.08 11.02
N GLU A 101 7.76 6.46 9.84
CA GLU A 101 8.83 6.49 8.84
C GLU A 101 8.39 7.15 7.54
N THR A 102 7.19 7.71 7.53
CA THR A 102 6.61 8.43 6.41
C THR A 102 6.37 9.88 6.83
N GLN A 103 6.17 10.79 5.88
CA GLN A 103 5.93 12.18 6.22
C GLN A 103 4.57 12.39 6.83
N GLN A 104 3.53 11.82 6.22
CA GLN A 104 2.17 11.93 6.72
C GLN A 104 1.32 10.80 6.17
N ILE A 105 0.17 10.61 6.78
CA ILE A 105 -0.82 9.63 6.33
C ILE A 105 -2.16 10.32 6.11
N ARG A 106 -2.98 9.76 5.22
CA ARG A 106 -4.32 10.26 4.94
C ARG A 106 -5.26 9.10 4.71
N TRP A 107 -6.50 9.27 5.17
CA TRP A 107 -7.60 8.38 4.84
C TRP A 107 -8.35 8.99 3.67
N VAL A 108 -8.44 8.25 2.55
CA VAL A 108 -8.95 8.78 1.29
C VAL A 108 -10.03 7.85 0.75
N LYS A 109 -11.14 8.41 0.30
CA LYS A 109 -12.16 7.62 -0.38
C LYS A 109 -11.60 7.10 -1.71
N PRO A 110 -11.93 5.85 -2.10
CA PRO A 110 -11.38 5.29 -3.33
C PRO A 110 -11.59 6.17 -4.55
N ALA A 111 -12.75 6.81 -4.66
CA ALA A 111 -13.05 7.70 -5.79
C ALA A 111 -12.12 8.91 -5.88
N ARG A 112 -11.42 9.24 -4.80
CA ARG A 112 -10.53 10.39 -4.75
C ARG A 112 -9.05 10.05 -4.80
N LEU A 113 -8.71 8.76 -4.82
CA LEU A 113 -7.31 8.33 -4.85
C LEU A 113 -6.57 8.87 -6.08
N ARG A 114 -7.24 9.01 -7.22
CA ARG A 114 -6.62 9.52 -8.44
C ARG A 114 -6.23 11.00 -8.36
N GLU A 115 -6.69 11.71 -7.35
CA GLU A 115 -6.32 13.12 -7.13
C GLU A 115 -4.94 13.26 -6.49
N LEU A 116 -4.39 12.15 -5.96
CA LEU A 116 -3.09 12.16 -5.31
C LEU A 116 -2.02 11.68 -6.28
N PRO A 117 -0.85 12.35 -6.31
CA PRO A 117 0.26 11.84 -7.11
C PRO A 117 0.83 10.58 -6.48
N MET A 118 0.94 9.52 -7.26
CA MET A 118 1.43 8.22 -6.81
C MET A 118 2.56 7.71 -7.71
N PRO A 119 3.43 6.83 -7.20
CA PRO A 119 4.39 6.15 -8.06
C PRO A 119 3.64 5.38 -9.16
N PRO A 120 4.23 5.24 -10.35
CA PRO A 120 3.56 4.54 -11.46
C PRO A 120 3.08 3.13 -11.12
N ALA A 121 3.80 2.39 -10.26
CA ALA A 121 3.39 1.05 -9.88
C ALA A 121 2.12 1.03 -9.03
N ASP A 122 1.84 2.09 -8.27
CA ASP A 122 0.67 2.15 -7.41
C ASP A 122 -0.61 2.54 -8.17
N GLU A 123 -0.48 3.32 -9.24
CA GLU A 123 -1.64 3.84 -9.98
C GLU A 123 -2.60 2.75 -10.46
N PRO A 124 -2.14 1.65 -11.08
CA PRO A 124 -3.06 0.61 -11.55
C PRO A 124 -3.88 -0.05 -10.43
N LEU A 125 -3.38 -0.01 -9.21
CA LEU A 125 -4.06 -0.63 -8.06
C LEU A 125 -5.33 0.12 -7.67
N ILE A 126 -5.44 1.40 -8.03
CA ILE A 126 -6.61 2.23 -7.70
C ILE A 126 -7.88 1.64 -8.30
N SER A 127 -7.83 1.20 -9.57
CA SER A 127 -9.00 0.61 -10.23
C SER A 127 -9.50 -0.63 -9.50
N HIS A 128 -8.58 -1.48 -9.05
CA HIS A 128 -8.94 -2.71 -8.34
C HIS A 128 -9.59 -2.39 -6.99
N LEU A 129 -9.08 -1.38 -6.29
CA LEU A 129 -9.67 -0.95 -5.02
C LEU A 129 -11.05 -0.32 -5.23
N ALA A 130 -11.20 0.49 -6.26
CA ALA A 130 -12.49 1.10 -6.58
C ALA A 130 -13.53 0.03 -6.90
N ASP A 131 -13.14 -1.00 -7.66
CA ASP A 131 -14.04 -2.10 -7.98
C ASP A 131 -14.43 -2.89 -6.72
N LEU A 132 -13.45 -3.18 -5.87
CA LEU A 132 -13.73 -3.93 -4.63
C LEU A 132 -14.66 -3.16 -3.71
N LEU A 133 -14.45 -1.87 -3.57
CA LEU A 133 -15.18 -1.03 -2.61
C LEU A 133 -16.44 -0.41 -3.20
N GLY A 134 -16.71 -0.63 -4.48
CA GLY A 134 -17.90 -0.11 -5.14
C GLY A 134 -17.89 1.41 -5.25
N ALA A 135 -16.72 2.03 -5.28
CA ALA A 135 -16.58 3.47 -5.16
C ALA A 135 -17.27 4.25 -6.27
N GLY A 136 -17.23 3.71 -7.49
CA GLY A 136 -17.85 4.39 -8.63
C GLY A 136 -19.30 4.02 -8.84
N GLY A 137 -19.72 2.92 -8.24
CA GLY A 137 -21.06 2.38 -8.44
C GLY A 137 -21.99 2.55 -7.26
N SER A 138 -21.47 3.08 -6.18
CA SER A 138 -22.28 3.22 -4.98
C SER A 138 -23.38 4.24 -5.21
N PRO A 139 -24.63 3.82 -5.15
CA PRO A 139 -25.71 4.77 -5.21
C PRO A 139 -25.71 5.68 -4.01
#